data_728b5f7c7c4d4f7f5bed0ae4da9f64d3
#
_entry.id   728b5f7c7c4d4f7f5bed0ae4da9f64d3
#
_cell.length_a   1.000
_cell.length_b   1.000
_cell.length_c   1.000
_cell.angle_alpha   90.00
_cell.angle_beta   90.00
_cell.angle_gamma   90.00
#
_symmetry.space_group_name_H-M   'P 1'
#
loop_
_entity.id
_entity.type
_entity.pdbx_description
1 polymer ?
#
loop_
_entity_poly.entity_id
_entity_poly.type
_entity_poly.pdbx_seq_one_letter_code
_entity_poly.pdbx_strand_id
1 'polypeptide(L)'
;NINEVLNAMNGGCSSMSWTTEDNKHLWGRNFDFNCIAEESKIIYIPKGKSYYGCGTRVENNIVEKTKTVSKYAAVGTGIRLMQSTPILYEGVNEKGVMGGQLAYRCFAKYNDKKAKGTIAVQPPFLVTYLLTRCKSVDEVVDMVENKITLMNIPIL
;
A
#
# COMPACT_ATOMS: atom_id res chain seq x y z
N ASN A 1 23.50 -15.35 7.41
CA ASN A 1 23.31 -15.41 8.88
C ASN A 1 21.94 -14.81 9.23
N ILE A 2 21.10 -15.57 9.98
CA ILE A 2 19.74 -15.13 10.33
C ILE A 2 19.73 -13.79 11.08
N ASN A 3 20.77 -13.53 11.88
CA ASN A 3 20.92 -12.26 12.59
C ASN A 3 21.26 -11.08 11.65
N GLU A 4 21.93 -11.31 10.54
CA GLU A 4 22.16 -10.28 9.51
C GLU A 4 20.85 -9.96 8.76
N VAL A 5 20.05 -10.97 8.47
CA VAL A 5 18.72 -10.77 7.88
C VAL A 5 17.79 -10.05 8.86
N LEU A 6 17.81 -10.42 10.15
CA LEU A 6 17.01 -9.77 11.18
C LEU A 6 17.49 -8.31 11.43
N ASN A 7 18.80 -8.05 11.38
CA ASN A 7 19.35 -6.71 11.48
C ASN A 7 19.11 -5.87 10.22
N ALA A 8 19.19 -6.47 9.03
CA ALA A 8 18.82 -5.80 7.79
C ALA A 8 17.32 -5.45 7.73
N MET A 9 16.50 -6.13 8.53
CA MET A 9 15.09 -5.83 8.71
C MET A 9 14.81 -4.81 9.83
N ASN A 10 15.82 -4.22 10.48
CA ASN A 10 15.65 -3.16 11.46
C ASN A 10 15.23 -1.87 10.76
N GLY A 11 13.93 -1.65 10.67
CA GLY A 11 13.30 -0.46 10.16
C GLY A 11 12.18 -0.04 11.09
N GLY A 12 11.95 1.22 11.16
CA GLY A 12 10.83 1.84 11.84
C GLY A 12 10.21 2.89 10.94
N CYS A 13 9.06 3.37 11.32
CA CYS A 13 8.41 4.48 10.65
C CYS A 13 7.69 5.32 11.68
N SER A 14 7.68 6.61 11.47
CA SER A 14 6.81 7.54 12.18
C SER A 14 6.09 8.42 11.19
N SER A 15 4.86 8.76 11.47
CA SER A 15 4.11 9.69 10.64
C SER A 15 3.25 10.60 11.48
N MET A 16 2.96 11.78 10.94
CA MET A 16 2.04 12.71 11.54
C MET A 16 1.22 13.42 10.48
N SER A 17 0.04 13.81 10.85
CA SER A 17 -0.80 14.70 10.05
C SER A 17 -1.17 15.91 10.90
N TRP A 18 -1.21 17.08 10.27
CA TRP A 18 -1.59 18.33 10.94
C TRP A 18 -2.28 19.28 9.98
N THR A 19 -2.97 20.23 10.54
CA THR A 19 -3.58 21.33 9.79
C THR A 19 -2.85 22.60 10.15
N THR A 20 -2.43 23.35 9.13
CA THR A 20 -1.78 24.65 9.30
C THR A 20 -2.80 25.74 9.68
N GLU A 21 -2.32 26.91 10.13
CA GLU A 21 -3.19 28.05 10.47
C GLU A 21 -4.03 28.53 9.28
N ASP A 22 -3.52 28.37 8.06
CA ASP A 22 -4.24 28.67 6.81
C ASP A 22 -5.07 27.51 6.28
N ASN A 23 -5.44 26.56 7.15
CA ASN A 23 -6.28 25.39 6.87
C ASN A 23 -5.77 24.43 5.78
N LYS A 24 -4.47 24.36 5.57
CA LYS A 24 -3.87 23.33 4.71
C LYS A 24 -3.65 22.06 5.51
N HIS A 25 -4.04 20.93 4.94
CA HIS A 25 -3.76 19.63 5.51
C HIS A 25 -2.42 19.12 5.01
N LEU A 26 -1.54 18.79 5.95
CA LEU A 26 -0.22 18.24 5.68
C LEU A 26 -0.10 16.85 6.31
N TRP A 27 0.65 16.00 5.66
CA TRP A 27 1.04 14.70 6.16
C TRP A 27 2.53 14.48 5.85
N GLY A 28 3.25 13.96 6.82
CA GLY A 28 4.67 13.65 6.67
C GLY A 28 5.05 12.38 7.42
N ARG A 29 6.15 11.76 6.98
CA ARG A 29 6.68 10.58 7.65
C ARG A 29 8.20 10.48 7.55
N ASN A 30 8.77 9.73 8.47
CA ASN A 30 10.09 9.13 8.33
C ASN A 30 9.95 7.68 7.86
N PHE A 31 10.77 7.30 6.89
CA PHE A 31 10.83 5.96 6.33
C PHE A 31 12.19 5.35 6.64
N ASP A 32 12.26 4.59 7.72
CA ASP A 32 13.50 4.00 8.22
C ASP A 32 13.60 2.53 7.79
N PHE A 33 14.02 2.31 6.54
CA PHE A 33 14.14 0.98 5.95
C PHE A 33 15.44 0.86 5.16
N ASN A 34 16.39 0.09 5.67
CA ASN A 34 17.78 0.10 5.19
C ASN A 34 17.97 -0.35 3.74
N CYS A 35 17.35 -1.43 3.30
CA CYS A 35 17.66 -2.01 1.99
C CYS A 35 16.70 -1.59 0.86
N ILE A 36 15.52 -1.07 1.19
CA ILE A 36 14.52 -0.69 0.19
C ILE A 36 14.66 0.78 -0.20
N ALA A 37 15.28 1.60 0.65
CA ALA A 37 15.44 3.03 0.42
C ALA A 37 16.29 3.33 -0.84
N GLU A 38 17.32 2.54 -1.10
CA GLU A 38 18.22 2.71 -2.27
C GLU A 38 17.51 2.49 -3.61
N GLU A 39 16.50 1.61 -3.64
CA GLU A 39 15.69 1.30 -4.82
C GLU A 39 14.47 2.22 -4.96
N SER A 40 14.22 3.08 -3.98
CA SER A 40 13.04 3.94 -3.95
C SER A 40 13.09 5.02 -5.01
N LYS A 41 11.97 5.21 -5.69
CA LYS A 41 11.79 6.19 -6.77
C LYS A 41 10.48 6.94 -6.57
N ILE A 42 10.41 8.14 -7.14
CA ILE A 42 9.11 8.80 -7.32
C ILE A 42 8.37 8.08 -8.44
N ILE A 43 7.18 7.60 -8.12
CA ILE A 43 6.32 6.86 -9.03
C ILE A 43 5.04 7.65 -9.24
N TYR A 44 4.74 7.93 -10.50
CA TYR A 44 3.46 8.47 -10.92
C TYR A 44 2.61 7.36 -11.56
N ILE A 45 1.38 7.23 -11.11
CA ILE A 45 0.38 6.30 -11.63
C ILE A 45 -0.74 7.13 -12.23
N PRO A 46 -0.85 7.21 -13.57
CA PRO A 46 -1.92 7.96 -14.20
C PRO A 46 -3.28 7.29 -14.00
N LYS A 47 -4.34 8.08 -14.01
CA LYS A 47 -5.72 7.59 -14.09
C LYS A 47 -5.89 6.67 -15.31
N GLY A 48 -6.62 5.58 -15.14
CA GLY A 48 -6.84 4.58 -16.20
C GLY A 48 -5.69 3.58 -16.39
N LYS A 49 -4.58 3.73 -15.64
CA LYS A 49 -3.47 2.76 -15.69
C LYS A 49 -3.87 1.43 -15.08
N SER A 50 -3.63 0.34 -15.83
CA SER A 50 -3.79 -1.02 -15.31
C SER A 50 -2.51 -1.50 -14.64
N TYR A 51 -2.66 -2.24 -13.55
CA TYR A 51 -1.57 -2.88 -12.83
C TYR A 51 -2.06 -4.16 -12.14
N TYR A 52 -1.14 -5.03 -11.72
CA TYR A 52 -1.42 -6.29 -11.04
C TYR A 52 -0.93 -6.24 -9.60
N GLY A 53 -1.45 -7.12 -8.75
CA GLY A 53 -0.96 -7.35 -7.39
C GLY A 53 -1.70 -6.60 -6.29
N CYS A 54 -2.57 -5.65 -6.62
CA CYS A 54 -3.32 -4.89 -5.62
C CYS A 54 -4.66 -5.51 -5.25
N GLY A 55 -5.14 -6.48 -5.98
CA GLY A 55 -6.33 -7.24 -5.64
C GLY A 55 -6.08 -8.66 -6.11
N THR A 56 -5.86 -9.54 -5.18
CA THR A 56 -5.65 -10.94 -5.49
C THR A 56 -6.87 -11.70 -5.05
N ARG A 57 -7.49 -12.42 -5.96
CA ARG A 57 -8.57 -13.33 -5.64
C ARG A 57 -7.97 -14.66 -5.19
N VAL A 58 -8.35 -15.13 -4.01
CA VAL A 58 -7.98 -16.44 -3.52
C VAL A 58 -9.23 -17.31 -3.53
N GLU A 59 -9.31 -18.24 -4.47
CA GLU A 59 -10.32 -19.29 -4.49
C GLU A 59 -9.61 -20.63 -4.51
N ASN A 60 -10.00 -21.54 -3.61
CA ASN A 60 -9.48 -22.91 -3.54
C ASN A 60 -7.93 -23.00 -3.47
N ASN A 61 -7.28 -22.11 -2.72
CA ASN A 61 -5.82 -22.01 -2.62
C ASN A 61 -5.09 -21.59 -3.92
N ILE A 62 -5.81 -21.14 -4.94
CA ILE A 62 -5.25 -20.59 -6.15
C ILE A 62 -5.20 -19.05 -6.02
N VAL A 63 -4.02 -18.48 -6.15
CA VAL A 63 -3.82 -17.03 -6.17
C VAL A 63 -4.03 -16.53 -7.59
N GLU A 64 -5.18 -15.96 -7.88
CA GLU A 64 -5.41 -15.27 -9.15
C GLU A 64 -4.98 -13.81 -9.04
N LYS A 65 -4.07 -13.38 -9.93
CA LYS A 65 -3.67 -11.98 -10.05
C LYS A 65 -4.82 -11.20 -10.69
N THR A 66 -5.47 -10.35 -9.92
CA THR A 66 -6.53 -9.49 -10.43
C THR A 66 -5.92 -8.21 -11.01
N LYS A 67 -6.25 -7.94 -12.27
CA LYS A 67 -5.91 -6.68 -12.93
C LYS A 67 -6.74 -5.55 -12.32
N THR A 68 -6.08 -4.56 -11.77
CA THR A 68 -6.71 -3.37 -11.21
C THR A 68 -6.49 -2.18 -12.13
N VAL A 69 -7.50 -1.32 -12.27
CA VAL A 69 -7.41 -0.08 -13.02
C VAL A 69 -7.48 1.10 -12.05
N SER A 70 -6.53 2.02 -12.14
CA SER A 70 -6.53 3.24 -11.32
C SER A 70 -7.73 4.12 -11.68
N LYS A 71 -8.56 4.42 -10.69
CA LYS A 71 -9.68 5.36 -10.80
C LYS A 71 -9.21 6.81 -10.68
N TYR A 72 -8.16 7.01 -9.89
CA TYR A 72 -7.53 8.31 -9.65
C TYR A 72 -6.04 8.23 -9.94
N ALA A 73 -5.47 9.33 -10.44
CA ALA A 73 -4.03 9.46 -10.53
C ALA A 73 -3.42 9.58 -9.13
N ALA A 74 -2.23 9.00 -8.95
CA ALA A 74 -1.49 9.06 -7.69
C ALA A 74 0.00 9.24 -7.95
N VAL A 75 0.68 9.89 -7.02
CA VAL A 75 2.14 10.03 -7.01
C VAL A 75 2.67 9.76 -5.61
N GLY A 76 3.81 9.12 -5.52
CA GLY A 76 4.42 8.81 -4.24
C GLY A 76 5.79 8.19 -4.37
N THR A 77 6.38 7.87 -3.22
CA THR A 77 7.63 7.15 -3.12
C THR A 77 7.37 5.65 -3.10
N GLY A 78 8.14 4.89 -3.85
CA GLY A 78 7.96 3.45 -3.91
C GLY A 78 8.92 2.75 -4.85
N ILE A 79 8.61 1.49 -5.16
CA ILE A 79 9.36 0.67 -6.13
C ILE A 79 8.43 0.13 -7.22
N ARG A 80 9.02 -0.33 -8.31
CA ARG A 80 8.32 -1.10 -9.34
C ARG A 80 8.73 -2.56 -9.25
N LEU A 81 7.79 -3.41 -8.92
CA LEU A 81 8.00 -4.85 -8.93
C LEU A 81 7.86 -5.36 -10.37
N MET A 82 8.84 -6.16 -10.83
CA MET A 82 8.85 -6.75 -12.18
C MET A 82 8.55 -5.75 -13.31
N GLN A 83 9.06 -4.52 -13.18
CA GLN A 83 8.92 -3.41 -14.14
C GLN A 83 7.48 -2.91 -14.40
N SER A 84 6.44 -3.57 -13.92
CA SER A 84 5.06 -3.26 -14.27
C SER A 84 4.15 -2.88 -13.11
N THR A 85 4.37 -3.43 -11.92
CA THR A 85 3.50 -3.20 -10.77
C THR A 85 4.09 -2.16 -9.83
N PRO A 86 3.42 -0.99 -9.69
CA PRO A 86 3.87 0.03 -8.75
C PRO A 86 3.52 -0.37 -7.32
N ILE A 87 4.47 -0.27 -6.42
CA ILE A 87 4.29 -0.38 -4.98
C ILE A 87 4.62 0.97 -4.38
N LEU A 88 3.60 1.72 -3.98
CA LEU A 88 3.77 2.97 -3.24
C LEU A 88 3.88 2.66 -1.76
N TYR A 89 4.91 3.16 -1.11
CA TYR A 89 5.03 3.13 0.35
C TYR A 89 4.25 4.27 1.00
N GLU A 90 4.14 5.37 0.27
CA GLU A 90 3.45 6.59 0.63
C GLU A 90 3.09 7.38 -0.62
N GLY A 91 2.17 8.31 -0.50
CA GLY A 91 1.85 9.19 -1.62
C GLY A 91 0.59 10.02 -1.40
N VAL A 92 0.21 10.68 -2.47
CA VAL A 92 -1.00 11.48 -2.57
C VAL A 92 -1.68 11.21 -3.91
N ASN A 93 -3.00 11.25 -3.93
CA ASN A 93 -3.76 11.16 -5.16
C ASN A 93 -4.35 12.52 -5.60
N GLU A 94 -4.89 12.58 -6.82
CA GLU A 94 -5.49 13.78 -7.40
C GLU A 94 -6.70 14.32 -6.62
N LYS A 95 -7.23 13.58 -5.65
CA LYS A 95 -8.33 13.98 -4.76
C LYS A 95 -7.85 14.51 -3.41
N GLY A 96 -6.52 14.56 -3.20
CA GLY A 96 -5.93 15.03 -1.95
C GLY A 96 -5.86 13.98 -0.85
N VAL A 97 -6.21 12.72 -1.11
CA VAL A 97 -6.00 11.65 -0.14
C VAL A 97 -4.50 11.38 -0.04
N MET A 98 -3.96 11.53 1.15
CA MET A 98 -2.54 11.30 1.47
C MET A 98 -2.41 10.17 2.49
N GLY A 99 -1.33 9.41 2.40
CA GLY A 99 -1.04 8.37 3.38
C GLY A 99 0.14 7.51 3.02
N GLY A 100 0.50 6.64 3.95
CA GLY A 100 1.58 5.69 3.79
C GLY A 100 1.44 4.50 4.71
N GLN A 101 2.19 3.47 4.42
CA GLN A 101 2.24 2.25 5.23
C GLN A 101 3.38 2.34 6.24
N LEU A 102 3.06 2.11 7.50
CA LEU A 102 4.03 2.00 8.59
C LEU A 102 4.20 0.52 8.95
N ALA A 103 5.43 0.07 9.13
CA ALA A 103 5.71 -1.27 9.58
C ALA A 103 5.39 -1.41 11.08
N TYR A 104 4.59 -2.40 11.43
CA TYR A 104 4.28 -2.74 12.83
C TYR A 104 4.72 -4.17 13.11
N ARG A 105 6.01 -4.33 13.29
CA ARG A 105 6.65 -5.63 13.41
C ARG A 105 6.16 -6.41 14.62
N CYS A 106 6.11 -7.71 14.47
CA CYS A 106 5.70 -8.67 15.50
C CYS A 106 4.26 -8.57 15.97
N PHE A 107 3.55 -7.48 15.64
CA PHE A 107 2.18 -7.24 16.10
C PHE A 107 1.16 -7.26 14.96
N ALA A 108 1.57 -6.95 13.73
CA ALA A 108 0.68 -7.01 12.58
C ALA A 108 0.22 -8.45 12.34
N LYS A 109 -1.08 -8.64 12.29
CA LYS A 109 -1.73 -9.92 11.98
C LYS A 109 -2.53 -9.77 10.69
N TYR A 110 -2.42 -10.75 9.83
CA TYR A 110 -3.15 -10.80 8.58
C TYR A 110 -4.11 -11.98 8.57
N ASN A 111 -5.15 -11.91 7.75
CA ASN A 111 -6.14 -12.96 7.68
C ASN A 111 -5.61 -14.16 6.90
N ASP A 112 -5.89 -15.37 7.40
CA ASP A 112 -5.57 -16.62 6.70
C ASP A 112 -6.57 -16.94 5.59
N LYS A 113 -7.79 -16.38 5.69
CA LYS A 113 -8.87 -16.59 4.74
C LYS A 113 -9.48 -15.27 4.30
N LYS A 114 -9.81 -15.19 3.02
CA LYS A 114 -10.53 -14.06 2.46
C LYS A 114 -11.98 -14.02 2.97
N ALA A 115 -12.41 -12.89 3.49
CA ALA A 115 -13.81 -12.69 3.86
C ALA A 115 -14.71 -12.73 2.60
N LYS A 116 -15.92 -13.27 2.75
CA LYS A 116 -16.88 -13.34 1.65
C LYS A 116 -17.23 -11.95 1.12
N GLY A 117 -17.20 -11.78 -0.18
CA GLY A 117 -17.55 -10.51 -0.85
C GLY A 117 -16.42 -9.48 -0.88
N THR A 118 -15.26 -9.77 -0.27
CA THR A 118 -14.11 -8.85 -0.29
C THR A 118 -13.09 -9.19 -1.37
N ILE A 119 -12.16 -8.28 -1.60
CA ILE A 119 -11.00 -8.46 -2.47
C ILE A 119 -9.79 -8.72 -1.58
N ALA A 120 -9.02 -9.77 -1.86
CA ALA A 120 -7.77 -10.01 -1.15
C ALA A 120 -6.71 -9.01 -1.62
N VAL A 121 -6.08 -8.31 -0.68
CA VAL A 121 -5.00 -7.36 -0.94
C VAL A 121 -3.79 -7.75 -0.09
N GLN A 122 -2.63 -7.82 -0.72
CA GLN A 122 -1.39 -8.01 0.02
C GLN A 122 -0.94 -6.69 0.66
N PRO A 123 -0.41 -6.72 1.88
CA PRO A 123 0.01 -5.52 2.59
C PRO A 123 0.90 -4.57 1.77
N PRO A 124 1.92 -5.02 1.01
CA PRO A 124 2.76 -4.10 0.23
C PRO A 124 2.00 -3.29 -0.83
N PHE A 125 0.86 -3.78 -1.30
CA PHE A 125 0.06 -3.12 -2.34
C PHE A 125 -1.06 -2.22 -1.78
N LEU A 126 -1.25 -2.20 -0.46
CA LEU A 126 -2.38 -1.52 0.16
C LEU A 126 -2.40 -0.03 -0.18
N VAL A 127 -1.28 0.67 -0.01
CA VAL A 127 -1.20 2.12 -0.28
C VAL A 127 -1.51 2.42 -1.75
N THR A 128 -0.91 1.67 -2.67
CA THR A 128 -1.19 1.80 -4.12
C THR A 128 -2.67 1.61 -4.42
N TYR A 129 -3.27 0.57 -3.84
CA TYR A 129 -4.68 0.26 -4.04
C TYR A 129 -5.58 1.38 -3.52
N LEU A 130 -5.38 1.83 -2.28
CA LEU A 130 -6.20 2.87 -1.66
C LEU A 130 -6.07 4.22 -2.38
N LEU A 131 -4.84 4.68 -2.66
CA LEU A 131 -4.62 5.96 -3.33
C LEU A 131 -5.19 5.97 -4.75
N THR A 132 -5.14 4.86 -5.46
CA THR A 132 -5.69 4.80 -6.82
C THR A 132 -7.20 4.56 -6.87
N ARG A 133 -7.86 4.26 -5.74
CA ARG A 133 -9.28 3.85 -5.71
C ARG A 133 -10.19 4.73 -4.87
N CYS A 134 -9.66 5.42 -3.86
CA CYS A 134 -10.46 6.19 -2.90
C CYS A 134 -10.28 7.71 -3.12
N LYS A 135 -11.36 8.47 -3.00
CA LYS A 135 -11.35 9.94 -3.15
C LYS A 135 -11.39 10.70 -1.83
N SER A 136 -11.62 10.01 -0.71
CA SER A 136 -11.69 10.60 0.62
C SER A 136 -11.23 9.59 1.68
N VAL A 137 -10.96 10.07 2.88
CA VAL A 137 -10.61 9.21 4.03
C VAL A 137 -11.78 8.29 4.39
N ASP A 138 -13.02 8.75 4.30
CA ASP A 138 -14.20 7.91 4.56
C ASP A 138 -14.29 6.75 3.57
N GLU A 139 -13.97 6.97 2.29
CA GLU A 139 -13.88 5.87 1.32
C GLU A 139 -12.71 4.92 1.62
N VAL A 140 -11.60 5.41 2.18
CA VAL A 140 -10.49 4.55 2.63
C VAL A 140 -10.95 3.67 3.79
N VAL A 141 -11.62 4.24 4.79
CA VAL A 141 -12.18 3.50 5.94
C VAL A 141 -13.15 2.43 5.45
N ASP A 142 -14.15 2.80 4.66
CA ASP A 142 -15.12 1.85 4.10
C ASP A 142 -14.43 0.74 3.26
N MET A 143 -13.41 1.09 2.49
CA MET A 143 -12.65 0.11 1.72
C MET A 143 -11.95 -0.90 2.62
N VAL A 144 -11.25 -0.44 3.66
CA VAL A 144 -10.49 -1.30 4.57
C VAL A 144 -11.39 -2.15 5.44
N GLU A 145 -12.49 -1.61 5.93
CA GLU A 145 -13.40 -2.31 6.83
C GLU A 145 -14.33 -3.30 6.10
N ASN A 146 -14.78 -2.96 4.89
CA ASN A 146 -15.90 -3.66 4.27
C ASN A 146 -15.59 -4.31 2.91
N LYS A 147 -14.54 -3.89 2.20
CA LYS A 147 -14.35 -4.28 0.79
C LYS A 147 -13.08 -5.06 0.51
N ILE A 148 -12.10 -5.00 1.40
CA ILE A 148 -10.86 -5.75 1.25
C ILE A 148 -10.62 -6.68 2.43
N THR A 149 -9.82 -7.72 2.19
CA THR A 149 -9.21 -8.54 3.22
C THR A 149 -7.71 -8.46 3.05
N LEU A 150 -7.00 -7.97 4.06
CA LEU A 150 -5.55 -8.00 4.06
C LEU A 150 -5.06 -9.41 4.35
N MET A 151 -4.32 -9.97 3.41
CA MET A 151 -3.82 -11.33 3.47
C MET A 151 -2.33 -11.36 3.16
N ASN A 152 -1.59 -12.14 3.93
CA ASN A 152 -0.20 -12.44 3.62
C ASN A 152 -0.16 -13.58 2.59
N ILE A 153 -0.24 -13.22 1.32
CA ILE A 153 -0.18 -14.16 0.21
C ILE A 153 1.25 -14.20 -0.30
N PRO A 154 1.87 -15.37 -0.49
CA PRO A 154 3.20 -15.46 -1.07
C PRO A 154 3.27 -14.72 -2.41
N ILE A 155 4.29 -13.89 -2.57
CA ILE A 155 4.61 -13.28 -3.87
C ILE A 155 5.29 -14.38 -4.68
N LEU A 156 4.59 -14.92 -5.66
CA LEU A 156 5.12 -15.88 -6.64
C LEU A 156 5.89 -15.14 -7.73
#